data_d7bc21f59fb16ad1af67d3e5df0270eb
#
_entry.id   d7bc21f59fb16ad1af67d3e5df0270eb
#
_cell.length_a   1.000
_cell.length_b   1.000
_cell.length_c   1.000
_cell.angle_alpha   90.00
_cell.angle_beta   90.00
_cell.angle_gamma   90.00
#
_symmetry.space_group_name_H-M   'P 1'
#
loop_
_entity.id
_entity.type
_entity.pdbx_description
1 polymer ?
#
loop_
_entity_poly.entity_id
_entity_poly.type
_entity_poly.pdbx_seq_one_letter_code
_entity_poly.pdbx_strand_id
1 'polypeptide(L)'
;FFAGTYFPPEDRGGMPGFTKVLLSVSDAFKNRRDEVKSVSESVVDRIQQINLRKFSDTSNGDMKIDALVNAKNELIKEFDWNYGGTGSAPKFPQPMIYEFLLRRNFYNSEAQVHEALIKTLDSMMRGGIYDQLRGGFHRYSTDMFWLIPHFEKMLYDNALLAKLYLNAYQMFQKTEYSEVVIQILDYVRDE
;
A
#
# COMPACT_ATOMS: atom_id res chain seq x y z
N PHE A 1 18.94 -10.12 -14.44
CA PHE A 1 19.88 -9.22 -13.75
C PHE A 1 19.51 -7.73 -13.90
N PHE A 2 18.59 -7.42 -14.79
CA PHE A 2 18.07 -6.08 -14.98
C PHE A 2 16.57 -6.12 -15.31
N ALA A 3 15.78 -5.22 -14.69
CA ALA A 3 14.38 -5.03 -14.99
C ALA A 3 13.98 -3.57 -14.73
N GLY A 4 12.95 -3.10 -15.41
CA GLY A 4 12.37 -1.79 -15.22
C GLY A 4 10.99 -1.71 -15.89
N THR A 5 10.17 -0.80 -15.39
CA THR A 5 8.78 -0.63 -15.87
C THR A 5 8.59 0.59 -16.78
N TYR A 6 9.51 1.54 -16.70
CA TYR A 6 9.48 2.75 -17.51
C TYR A 6 10.88 3.17 -17.94
N PHE A 7 11.00 3.55 -19.20
CA PHE A 7 12.24 4.05 -19.80
C PHE A 7 11.91 5.28 -20.63
N PRO A 8 12.43 6.46 -20.31
CA PRO A 8 12.26 7.63 -21.16
C PRO A 8 12.96 7.43 -22.50
N PRO A 9 12.51 8.04 -23.61
CA PRO A 9 13.17 7.93 -24.91
C PRO A 9 14.60 8.49 -24.89
N GLU A 10 14.84 9.56 -24.14
CA GLU A 10 16.14 10.23 -23.94
C GLU A 10 16.44 10.40 -22.44
N ASP A 11 17.69 10.72 -22.11
CA ASP A 11 18.09 10.96 -20.72
C ASP A 11 17.26 12.11 -20.11
N ARG A 12 16.55 11.86 -19.01
CA ARG A 12 15.67 12.83 -18.36
C ARG A 12 15.66 12.68 -16.84
N GLY A 13 15.88 13.80 -16.14
CA GLY A 13 15.74 13.83 -14.66
C GLY A 13 16.61 12.81 -13.93
N GLY A 14 17.81 12.54 -14.40
CA GLY A 14 18.72 11.54 -13.84
C GLY A 14 18.45 10.08 -14.28
N MET A 15 17.38 9.84 -15.04
CA MET A 15 17.09 8.54 -15.64
C MET A 15 17.72 8.43 -17.02
N PRO A 16 18.45 7.34 -17.32
CA PRO A 16 19.02 7.12 -18.65
C PRO A 16 17.93 6.78 -19.67
N GLY A 17 18.08 7.28 -20.88
CA GLY A 17 17.17 6.98 -21.99
C GLY A 17 17.20 5.51 -22.41
N PHE A 18 16.12 5.05 -23.02
CA PHE A 18 15.93 3.65 -23.40
C PHE A 18 17.07 3.06 -24.21
N THR A 19 17.52 3.78 -25.25
CA THR A 19 18.63 3.32 -26.10
C THR A 19 19.92 3.11 -25.30
N LYS A 20 20.23 4.02 -24.38
CA LYS A 20 21.43 3.94 -23.52
C LYS A 20 21.35 2.74 -22.56
N VAL A 21 20.19 2.51 -21.96
CA VAL A 21 19.94 1.33 -21.12
C VAL A 21 20.10 0.06 -21.94
N LEU A 22 19.49 -0.02 -23.12
CA LEU A 22 19.56 -1.19 -24.01
C LEU A 22 21.00 -1.54 -24.39
N LEU A 23 21.77 -0.54 -24.79
CA LEU A 23 23.18 -0.72 -25.15
C LEU A 23 24.02 -1.16 -23.96
N SER A 24 23.82 -0.56 -22.77
CA SER A 24 24.52 -0.94 -21.55
C SER A 24 24.21 -2.37 -21.08
N VAL A 25 22.93 -2.77 -21.15
CA VAL A 25 22.52 -4.15 -20.83
C VAL A 25 23.08 -5.14 -21.85
N SER A 26 23.06 -4.81 -23.15
CA SER A 26 23.64 -5.63 -24.21
C SER A 26 25.16 -5.81 -24.03
N ASP A 27 25.86 -4.72 -23.72
CA ASP A 27 27.30 -4.76 -23.44
C ASP A 27 27.62 -5.64 -22.22
N ALA A 28 26.91 -5.43 -21.10
CA ALA A 28 27.07 -6.25 -19.91
C ALA A 28 26.86 -7.74 -20.21
N PHE A 29 25.83 -8.07 -20.97
CA PHE A 29 25.50 -9.45 -21.31
C PHE A 29 26.55 -10.12 -22.23
N LYS A 30 27.15 -9.35 -23.15
CA LYS A 30 28.16 -9.85 -24.10
C LYS A 30 29.58 -9.92 -23.50
N ASN A 31 29.96 -8.87 -22.78
CA ASN A 31 31.35 -8.65 -22.42
C ASN A 31 31.66 -8.84 -20.91
N ARG A 32 30.61 -8.87 -20.03
CA ARG A 32 30.75 -9.01 -18.57
C ARG A 32 29.86 -10.14 -18.04
N ARG A 33 29.92 -11.30 -18.72
CA ARG A 33 29.03 -12.45 -18.46
C ARG A 33 29.11 -12.96 -17.03
N ASP A 34 30.29 -12.98 -16.45
CA ASP A 34 30.51 -13.49 -15.10
C ASP A 34 29.90 -12.55 -14.03
N GLU A 35 29.98 -11.23 -14.25
CA GLU A 35 29.30 -10.25 -13.39
C GLU A 35 27.78 -10.42 -13.46
N VAL A 36 27.24 -10.58 -14.66
CA VAL A 36 25.79 -10.80 -14.88
C VAL A 36 25.35 -12.07 -14.16
N LYS A 37 26.12 -13.15 -14.23
CA LYS A 37 25.82 -14.41 -13.57
C LYS A 37 25.85 -14.25 -12.05
N SER A 38 26.89 -13.65 -11.49
CA SER A 38 27.03 -13.42 -10.05
C SER A 38 25.88 -12.56 -9.49
N VAL A 39 25.51 -11.48 -10.20
CA VAL A 39 24.35 -10.64 -9.80
C VAL A 39 23.05 -11.43 -9.84
N SER A 40 22.83 -12.25 -10.90
CA SER A 40 21.65 -13.09 -11.00
C SER A 40 21.54 -14.09 -9.85
N GLU A 41 22.61 -14.78 -9.53
CA GLU A 41 22.67 -15.73 -8.42
C GLU A 41 22.36 -15.02 -7.08
N SER A 42 22.97 -13.87 -6.83
CA SER A 42 22.71 -13.08 -5.62
C SER A 42 21.25 -12.65 -5.50
N VAL A 43 20.60 -12.25 -6.59
CA VAL A 43 19.18 -11.89 -6.61
C VAL A 43 18.30 -13.11 -6.33
N VAL A 44 18.58 -14.25 -6.97
CA VAL A 44 17.85 -15.51 -6.76
C VAL A 44 17.97 -15.96 -5.29
N ASP A 45 19.19 -15.97 -4.74
CA ASP A 45 19.42 -16.33 -3.34
C ASP A 45 18.62 -15.42 -2.38
N ARG A 46 18.60 -14.11 -2.65
CA ARG A 46 17.85 -13.15 -1.84
C ARG A 46 16.35 -13.40 -1.90
N ILE A 47 15.80 -13.69 -3.08
CA ILE A 47 14.39 -14.05 -3.24
C ILE A 47 14.07 -15.35 -2.50
N GLN A 48 14.94 -16.36 -2.61
CA GLN A 48 14.76 -17.63 -1.90
C GLN A 48 14.78 -17.44 -0.38
N GLN A 49 15.71 -16.65 0.16
CA GLN A 49 15.77 -16.33 1.59
C GLN A 49 14.51 -15.61 2.09
N ILE A 50 13.97 -14.69 1.31
CA ILE A 50 12.70 -14.00 1.64
C ILE A 50 11.55 -15.01 1.69
N ASN A 51 11.48 -15.90 0.70
CA ASN A 51 10.45 -16.93 0.64
C ASN A 51 10.57 -17.96 1.76
N LEU A 52 11.78 -18.41 2.07
CA LEU A 52 12.04 -19.36 3.16
C LEU A 52 11.66 -18.77 4.52
N ARG A 53 11.95 -17.50 4.78
CA ARG A 53 11.54 -16.82 6.03
C ARG A 53 10.02 -16.74 6.18
N LYS A 54 9.28 -16.64 5.07
CA LYS A 54 7.80 -16.60 5.09
C LYS A 54 7.16 -17.96 5.32
N PHE A 55 7.84 -19.06 5.02
CA PHE A 55 7.29 -20.43 5.06
C PHE A 55 7.86 -21.32 6.16
N SER A 56 8.93 -20.92 6.85
CA SER A 56 9.56 -21.74 7.90
C SER A 56 8.71 -21.92 9.17
N ASP A 57 7.65 -21.17 9.35
CA ASP A 57 6.73 -21.27 10.50
C ASP A 57 5.44 -22.04 10.21
N THR A 58 5.27 -22.62 9.03
CA THR A 58 4.09 -23.43 8.67
C THR A 58 4.27 -24.93 8.95
N SER A 59 4.92 -25.30 10.05
CA SER A 59 4.86 -26.65 10.56
C SER A 59 3.51 -26.86 11.26
N ASN A 60 2.65 -27.65 10.63
CA ASN A 60 1.32 -28.08 11.05
C ASN A 60 0.22 -27.02 10.90
N GLY A 61 -0.61 -27.19 9.90
CA GLY A 61 -1.91 -26.63 9.48
C GLY A 61 -2.81 -25.81 10.41
N ASP A 62 -2.46 -25.57 11.63
CA ASP A 62 -3.16 -24.67 12.53
C ASP A 62 -2.62 -23.25 12.39
N MET A 63 -3.43 -22.37 11.80
CA MET A 63 -3.18 -20.93 11.80
C MET A 63 -3.19 -20.47 13.26
N LYS A 64 -2.01 -20.35 13.85
CA LYS A 64 -1.88 -19.92 15.25
C LYS A 64 -2.39 -18.49 15.38
N ILE A 65 -3.17 -18.22 16.40
CA ILE A 65 -3.61 -16.86 16.81
C ILE A 65 -2.40 -15.92 16.91
N ASP A 66 -1.24 -16.43 17.27
CA ASP A 66 0.03 -15.71 17.31
C ASP A 66 0.43 -15.06 15.97
N ALA A 67 0.10 -15.68 14.83
CA ALA A 67 0.37 -15.08 13.52
C ALA A 67 -0.41 -13.78 13.30
N LEU A 68 -1.67 -13.73 13.74
CA LEU A 68 -2.50 -12.52 13.67
C LEU A 68 -2.01 -11.43 14.62
N VAL A 69 -1.55 -11.82 15.81
CA VAL A 69 -0.98 -10.89 16.79
C VAL A 69 0.32 -10.30 16.25
N ASN A 70 1.20 -11.13 15.70
CA ASN A 70 2.46 -10.69 15.12
C ASN A 70 2.24 -9.77 13.91
N ALA A 71 1.33 -10.10 13.00
CA ALA A 71 0.97 -9.25 11.87
C ALA A 71 0.46 -7.89 12.33
N LYS A 72 -0.43 -7.83 13.33
CA LYS A 72 -0.90 -6.57 13.92
C LYS A 72 0.26 -5.76 14.52
N ASN A 73 1.15 -6.41 15.27
CA ASN A 73 2.27 -5.73 15.93
C ASN A 73 3.23 -5.12 14.90
N GLU A 74 3.55 -5.82 13.81
CA GLU A 74 4.39 -5.28 12.74
C GLU A 74 3.72 -4.10 12.02
N LEU A 75 2.43 -4.16 11.75
CA LEU A 75 1.69 -3.05 11.14
C LEU A 75 1.68 -1.81 12.04
N ILE A 76 1.48 -1.98 13.34
CA ILE A 76 1.48 -0.86 14.31
C ILE A 76 2.90 -0.27 14.48
N LYS A 77 3.94 -1.08 14.37
CA LYS A 77 5.33 -0.62 14.42
C LYS A 77 5.70 0.29 13.24
N GLU A 78 5.15 0.00 12.05
CA GLU A 78 5.38 0.78 10.83
C GLU A 78 4.36 1.93 10.65
N PHE A 79 3.49 2.14 11.63
CA PHE A 79 2.42 3.12 11.55
C PHE A 79 2.94 4.56 11.66
N ASP A 80 2.44 5.44 10.80
CA ASP A 80 2.72 6.87 10.85
C ASP A 80 1.81 7.57 11.87
N TRP A 81 2.34 7.78 13.08
CA TRP A 81 1.63 8.42 14.18
C TRP A 81 1.39 9.92 13.98
N ASN A 82 2.03 10.55 13.01
CA ASN A 82 1.80 11.96 12.72
C ASN A 82 0.62 12.16 11.76
N TYR A 83 0.60 11.42 10.65
CA TYR A 83 -0.35 11.64 9.56
C TYR A 83 -1.30 10.47 9.29
N GLY A 84 -1.16 9.38 10.03
CA GLY A 84 -1.93 8.15 9.77
C GLY A 84 -1.40 7.39 8.55
N GLY A 85 -1.84 6.15 8.44
CA GLY A 85 -1.35 5.27 7.38
C GLY A 85 -0.07 4.53 7.76
N THR A 86 0.45 3.75 6.83
CA THR A 86 1.71 3.03 6.96
C THR A 86 2.70 3.47 5.89
N GLY A 87 3.99 3.47 6.22
CA GLY A 87 5.06 3.82 5.29
C GLY A 87 5.24 5.32 5.08
N SER A 88 6.00 5.66 4.04
CA SER A 88 6.32 7.02 3.62
C SER A 88 5.69 7.35 2.25
N ALA A 89 6.04 8.51 1.67
CA ALA A 89 5.59 8.87 0.32
C ALA A 89 6.25 7.98 -0.77
N PRO A 90 5.51 7.59 -1.82
CA PRO A 90 4.07 7.79 -2.02
C PRO A 90 3.25 6.92 -1.07
N LYS A 91 2.12 7.46 -0.57
CA LYS A 91 1.30 6.82 0.46
C LYS A 91 -0.01 6.30 -0.13
N PHE A 92 -0.24 4.99 0.01
CA PHE A 92 -1.42 4.30 -0.51
C PHE A 92 -2.47 4.10 0.58
N PRO A 93 -3.78 4.15 0.27
CA PRO A 93 -4.87 3.92 1.21
C PRO A 93 -4.87 2.53 1.87
N GLN A 94 -4.39 1.51 1.17
CA GLN A 94 -4.24 0.11 1.64
C GLN A 94 -5.44 -0.41 2.45
N PRO A 95 -6.67 -0.41 1.90
CA PRO A 95 -7.90 -0.69 2.65
C PRO A 95 -7.91 -2.06 3.33
N MET A 96 -7.23 -3.05 2.77
CA MET A 96 -7.17 -4.40 3.33
C MET A 96 -6.40 -4.44 4.66
N ILE A 97 -5.38 -3.61 4.85
CA ILE A 97 -4.65 -3.50 6.12
C ILE A 97 -5.58 -2.97 7.21
N TYR A 98 -6.32 -1.90 6.91
CA TYR A 98 -7.22 -1.29 7.89
C TYR A 98 -8.47 -2.13 8.13
N GLU A 99 -8.96 -2.88 7.16
CA GLU A 99 -10.01 -3.87 7.37
C GLU A 99 -9.54 -4.99 8.32
N PHE A 100 -8.31 -5.45 8.17
CA PHE A 100 -7.72 -6.42 9.11
C PHE A 100 -7.60 -5.85 10.52
N LEU A 101 -7.07 -4.64 10.67
CA LEU A 101 -6.95 -3.97 11.98
C LEU A 101 -8.32 -3.69 12.60
N LEU A 102 -9.32 -3.32 11.80
CA LEU A 102 -10.69 -3.08 12.25
C LEU A 102 -11.30 -4.35 12.83
N ARG A 103 -11.16 -5.49 12.13
CA ARG A 103 -11.61 -6.80 12.62
C ARG A 103 -10.89 -7.21 13.90
N ARG A 104 -9.58 -6.99 13.97
CA ARG A 104 -8.81 -7.25 15.19
C ARG A 104 -9.31 -6.39 16.36
N ASN A 105 -9.56 -5.11 16.13
CA ASN A 105 -10.08 -4.20 17.14
C ASN A 105 -11.49 -4.58 17.61
N PHE A 106 -12.31 -5.16 16.73
CA PHE A 106 -13.65 -5.67 17.08
C PHE A 106 -13.60 -6.84 18.07
N TYR A 107 -12.70 -7.80 17.84
CA TYR A 107 -12.58 -8.99 18.70
C TYR A 107 -11.73 -8.74 19.95
N ASN A 108 -10.77 -7.85 19.87
CA ASN A 108 -9.85 -7.53 20.95
C ASN A 108 -9.49 -6.04 20.89
N SER A 109 -10.28 -5.23 21.58
CA SER A 109 -10.11 -3.77 21.57
C SER A 109 -8.79 -3.37 22.22
N GLU A 110 -7.90 -2.78 21.43
CA GLU A 110 -6.62 -2.23 21.86
C GLU A 110 -6.60 -0.74 21.53
N ALA A 111 -6.36 0.10 22.54
CA ALA A 111 -6.39 1.57 22.39
C ALA A 111 -5.49 2.07 21.25
N GLN A 112 -4.31 1.48 21.08
CA GLN A 112 -3.37 1.85 20.03
C GLN A 112 -3.88 1.52 18.62
N VAL A 113 -4.52 0.36 18.44
CA VAL A 113 -5.15 -0.03 17.15
C VAL A 113 -6.34 0.87 16.85
N HIS A 114 -7.15 1.16 17.86
CA HIS A 114 -8.29 2.07 17.75
C HIS A 114 -7.83 3.47 17.30
N GLU A 115 -6.83 4.03 17.95
CA GLU A 115 -6.26 5.34 17.60
C GLU A 115 -5.69 5.35 16.17
N ALA A 116 -4.94 4.31 15.78
CA ALA A 116 -4.38 4.18 14.44
C ALA A 116 -5.46 4.15 13.35
N LEU A 117 -6.56 3.43 13.59
CA LEU A 117 -7.71 3.37 12.68
C LEU A 117 -8.37 4.73 12.50
N ILE A 118 -8.75 5.38 13.60
CA ILE A 118 -9.40 6.69 13.57
C ILE A 118 -8.50 7.71 12.88
N LYS A 119 -7.23 7.76 13.27
CA LYS A 119 -6.26 8.70 12.70
C LYS A 119 -6.13 8.53 11.19
N THR A 120 -6.02 7.30 10.70
CA THR A 120 -5.87 7.05 9.25
C THR A 120 -7.11 7.42 8.48
N LEU A 121 -8.28 6.95 8.92
CA LEU A 121 -9.55 7.21 8.24
C LEU A 121 -9.88 8.70 8.22
N ASP A 122 -9.68 9.40 9.34
CA ASP A 122 -9.89 10.84 9.41
C ASP A 122 -8.91 11.61 8.51
N SER A 123 -7.63 11.22 8.49
CA SER A 123 -6.62 11.88 7.66
C SER A 123 -6.89 11.69 6.17
N MET A 124 -7.25 10.48 5.75
CA MET A 124 -7.62 10.21 4.36
C MET A 124 -8.89 10.95 3.94
N MET A 125 -9.94 10.93 4.77
CA MET A 125 -11.21 11.58 4.49
C MET A 125 -11.07 13.11 4.37
N ARG A 126 -10.19 13.74 5.17
CA ARG A 126 -9.97 15.19 5.16
C ARG A 126 -8.86 15.63 4.21
N GLY A 127 -8.05 14.70 3.72
CA GLY A 127 -6.95 14.96 2.80
C GLY A 127 -7.42 15.17 1.36
N GLY A 128 -6.51 15.64 0.51
CA GLY A 128 -6.76 15.77 -0.92
C GLY A 128 -6.78 14.43 -1.66
N ILE A 129 -6.40 13.33 -1.01
CA ILE A 129 -6.59 11.98 -1.57
C ILE A 129 -8.06 11.63 -1.74
N TYR A 130 -8.93 12.19 -0.93
CA TYR A 130 -10.39 12.14 -1.10
C TYR A 130 -10.84 13.31 -1.96
N ASP A 131 -11.65 13.04 -2.98
CA ASP A 131 -12.25 14.09 -3.81
C ASP A 131 -13.39 14.76 -3.05
N GLN A 132 -13.12 15.93 -2.50
CA GLN A 132 -14.04 16.71 -1.68
C GLN A 132 -15.25 17.26 -2.46
N LEU A 133 -15.23 17.18 -3.80
CA LEU A 133 -16.29 17.72 -4.66
C LEU A 133 -17.22 16.63 -5.19
N ARG A 134 -16.64 15.51 -5.68
CA ARG A 134 -17.40 14.43 -6.31
C ARG A 134 -17.40 13.11 -5.55
N GLY A 135 -16.71 13.06 -4.44
CA GLY A 135 -16.52 11.82 -3.69
C GLY A 135 -15.54 10.85 -4.37
N GLY A 136 -15.28 9.76 -3.66
CA GLY A 136 -14.31 8.76 -4.08
C GLY A 136 -12.85 9.15 -3.78
N PHE A 137 -12.00 8.14 -3.72
CA PHE A 137 -10.59 8.27 -3.39
C PHE A 137 -9.71 8.12 -4.62
N HIS A 138 -8.69 8.95 -4.69
CA HIS A 138 -7.59 8.79 -5.63
C HIS A 138 -6.71 7.60 -5.21
N ARG A 139 -5.93 7.08 -6.17
CA ARG A 139 -5.16 5.85 -6.03
C ARG A 139 -4.12 5.92 -4.91
N TYR A 140 -3.36 7.03 -4.82
CA TYR A 140 -2.38 7.27 -3.77
C TYR A 140 -2.08 8.75 -3.60
N SER A 141 -1.53 9.13 -2.44
CA SER A 141 -0.94 10.45 -2.23
C SER A 141 0.52 10.45 -2.63
N THR A 142 0.95 11.48 -3.37
CA THR A 142 2.35 11.68 -3.76
C THR A 142 3.21 12.13 -2.58
N ASP A 143 2.59 12.67 -1.53
CA ASP A 143 3.20 13.08 -0.28
C ASP A 143 2.79 12.17 0.90
N MET A 144 3.40 12.40 2.06
CA MET A 144 3.10 11.65 3.28
C MET A 144 1.90 12.19 4.06
N PHE A 145 1.33 13.35 3.65
CA PHE A 145 0.32 14.09 4.39
C PHE A 145 -1.11 13.81 3.91
N TRP A 146 -1.30 12.97 2.89
CA TRP A 146 -2.56 12.71 2.20
C TRP A 146 -3.09 13.92 1.40
N LEU A 147 -2.23 14.90 1.06
CA LEU A 147 -2.65 16.19 0.53
C LEU A 147 -2.65 16.24 -1.00
N ILE A 148 -1.58 15.78 -1.66
CA ILE A 148 -1.41 15.89 -3.11
C ILE A 148 -1.63 14.52 -3.74
N PRO A 149 -2.80 14.25 -4.34
CA PRO A 149 -3.09 12.94 -4.91
C PRO A 149 -2.46 12.75 -6.29
N HIS A 150 -2.23 11.50 -6.64
CA HIS A 150 -2.15 11.10 -8.04
C HIS A 150 -3.60 11.01 -8.56
N PHE A 151 -3.96 11.89 -9.49
CA PHE A 151 -5.35 12.08 -9.99
C PHE A 151 -5.83 10.90 -10.85
N GLU A 152 -5.96 9.75 -10.24
CA GLU A 152 -6.48 8.52 -10.82
C GLU A 152 -7.33 7.84 -9.76
N LYS A 153 -8.57 7.48 -10.06
CA LYS A 153 -9.47 6.76 -9.17
C LYS A 153 -9.68 5.35 -9.70
N MET A 154 -9.35 4.35 -8.87
CA MET A 154 -9.51 2.95 -9.23
C MET A 154 -10.81 2.41 -8.65
N LEU A 155 -11.59 1.72 -9.45
CA LEU A 155 -12.86 1.13 -9.01
C LEU A 155 -12.66 0.16 -7.83
N TYR A 156 -11.66 -0.69 -7.89
CA TYR A 156 -11.38 -1.66 -6.83
C TYR A 156 -10.96 -1.01 -5.51
N ASP A 157 -10.20 0.08 -5.55
CA ASP A 157 -9.83 0.83 -4.35
C ASP A 157 -11.07 1.49 -3.71
N ASN A 158 -11.91 2.12 -4.52
CA ASN A 158 -13.13 2.76 -4.05
C ASN A 158 -14.14 1.74 -3.49
N ALA A 159 -14.28 0.58 -4.12
CA ALA A 159 -15.13 -0.50 -3.61
C ALA A 159 -14.65 -1.01 -2.23
N LEU A 160 -13.35 -1.20 -2.06
CA LEU A 160 -12.77 -1.64 -0.78
C LEU A 160 -12.84 -0.54 0.28
N LEU A 161 -12.61 0.72 -0.09
CA LEU A 161 -12.70 1.86 0.83
C LEU A 161 -14.15 2.12 1.27
N ALA A 162 -15.13 2.02 0.36
CA ALA A 162 -16.54 2.10 0.74
C ALA A 162 -16.90 1.07 1.82
N LYS A 163 -16.45 -0.18 1.64
CA LYS A 163 -16.64 -1.24 2.63
C LYS A 163 -15.93 -0.94 3.95
N LEU A 164 -14.67 -0.49 3.90
CA LEU A 164 -13.89 -0.15 5.08
C LEU A 164 -14.56 0.97 5.89
N TYR A 165 -14.97 2.07 5.24
CA TYR A 165 -15.65 3.19 5.90
C TYR A 165 -17.02 2.79 6.45
N LEU A 166 -17.76 1.89 5.77
CA LEU A 166 -19.03 1.35 6.29
C LEU A 166 -18.80 0.55 7.58
N ASN A 167 -17.83 -0.35 7.58
CA ASN A 167 -17.49 -1.14 8.76
C ASN A 167 -16.98 -0.25 9.91
N ALA A 168 -16.20 0.78 9.58
CA ALA A 168 -15.74 1.78 10.55
C ALA A 168 -16.89 2.62 11.11
N TYR A 169 -17.87 3.02 10.28
CA TYR A 169 -19.09 3.67 10.75
C TYR A 169 -19.86 2.80 11.75
N GLN A 170 -20.05 1.52 11.42
CA GLN A 170 -20.74 0.58 12.30
C GLN A 170 -20.03 0.41 13.65
N MET A 171 -18.70 0.45 13.67
CA MET A 171 -17.90 0.29 14.88
C MET A 171 -17.79 1.56 15.71
N PHE A 172 -17.50 2.69 15.07
CA PHE A 172 -17.16 3.95 15.75
C PHE A 172 -18.32 4.94 15.84
N GLN A 173 -19.43 4.70 15.11
CA GLN A 173 -20.62 5.53 15.05
C GLN A 173 -20.32 6.99 14.63
N LYS A 174 -19.28 7.22 13.82
CA LYS A 174 -18.93 8.52 13.25
C LYS A 174 -19.73 8.75 11.96
N THR A 175 -20.68 9.67 11.98
CA THR A 175 -21.59 9.95 10.87
C THR A 175 -20.84 10.33 9.58
N GLU A 176 -19.73 11.03 9.69
CA GLU A 176 -18.89 11.43 8.55
C GLU A 176 -18.40 10.21 7.74
N TYR A 177 -18.20 9.06 8.38
CA TYR A 177 -17.81 7.84 7.66
C TYR A 177 -18.95 7.30 6.79
N SER A 178 -20.20 7.41 7.24
CA SER A 178 -21.35 7.02 6.42
C SER A 178 -21.55 7.98 5.23
N GLU A 179 -21.26 9.25 5.39
CA GLU A 179 -21.30 10.24 4.30
C GLU A 179 -20.25 9.93 3.23
N VAL A 180 -19.02 9.57 3.64
CA VAL A 180 -17.96 9.11 2.72
C VAL A 180 -18.42 7.90 1.91
N VAL A 181 -19.08 6.93 2.55
CA VAL A 181 -19.61 5.75 1.84
C VAL A 181 -20.61 6.14 0.77
N ILE A 182 -21.59 6.99 1.12
CA ILE A 182 -22.62 7.45 0.18
C ILE A 182 -21.95 8.17 -1.00
N GLN A 183 -21.04 9.09 -0.73
CA GLN A 183 -20.35 9.84 -1.78
C GLN A 183 -19.46 8.96 -2.68
N ILE A 184 -18.82 7.91 -2.16
CA ILE A 184 -18.10 6.94 -2.99
C ILE A 184 -19.07 6.20 -3.91
N LEU A 185 -20.22 5.74 -3.38
CA LEU A 185 -21.21 5.01 -4.17
C LEU A 185 -21.89 5.88 -5.23
N ASP A 186 -22.18 7.15 -4.90
CA ASP A 186 -22.70 8.11 -5.85
C ASP A 186 -21.68 8.38 -6.97
N TYR A 187 -20.41 8.60 -6.63
CA TYR A 187 -19.34 8.73 -7.61
C TYR A 187 -19.28 7.51 -8.56
N VAL A 188 -19.27 6.28 -8.03
CA VAL A 188 -19.19 5.05 -8.84
C VAL A 188 -20.44 4.86 -9.71
N ARG A 189 -21.60 5.30 -9.27
CA ARG A 189 -22.84 5.23 -10.06
C ARG A 189 -22.84 6.22 -11.22
N ASP A 190 -22.29 7.42 -11.02
CA ASP A 190 -22.38 8.54 -11.95
C ASP A 190 -21.24 8.56 -13.00
N GLU A 191 -20.21 7.72 -12.85
CA GLU A 191 -19.12 7.50 -13.81
C GLU A 191 -19.42 6.33 -14.76
#